data_20e87b69736b509cd79c1370b76c9c95
#
_entry.id   20e87b69736b509cd79c1370b76c9c95
#
_cell.length_a   1.000
_cell.length_b   1.000
_cell.length_c   1.000
_cell.angle_alpha   90.00
_cell.angle_beta   90.00
_cell.angle_gamma   90.00
#
_symmetry.space_group_name_H-M   'P 1'
#
loop_
_entity.id
_entity.type
_entity.pdbx_description
1 polymer ?
#
loop_
_entity_poly.entity_id
_entity_poly.type
_entity_poly.pdbx_seq_one_letter_code
_entity_poly.pdbx_strand_id
1 'polypeptide(L)'
;MDFTVENAGTTIACREYAGPDVSPDTPALVCVHGACVDGTFFDGIACELSRNYRVIAYDRRGCGGSSDAADGSYDLAAQAADLQAVIEHVGAPTNVLAHSAGTLVALELFRTEPHLVARAILHEPAVSAEGVGMGAAPVLLDMIAAGKVSRALRLFLGALGDLDPEAPGTTEAEAKHALRNGRCFMANEYGTNMTYAPDWERARASKAVSAVFLGELSVGTPREAGTRAAAEYLDCLLVTIPGAHNGLRDRPVTAANAVRDVLER
;
A
#
# COMPACT_ATOMS: atom_id res chain seq x y z
N MET A 1 8.72 -17.35 -4.23
CA MET A 1 8.41 -17.89 -5.58
C MET A 1 7.68 -16.81 -6.37
N ASP A 2 8.04 -16.60 -7.64
CA ASP A 2 7.38 -15.60 -8.47
C ASP A 2 6.27 -16.24 -9.30
N PHE A 3 5.14 -15.54 -9.47
CA PHE A 3 4.01 -15.93 -10.29
C PHE A 3 3.28 -14.70 -10.85
N THR A 4 2.32 -14.90 -11.72
CA THR A 4 1.49 -13.81 -12.26
C THR A 4 0.01 -14.12 -12.13
N VAL A 5 -0.79 -13.07 -12.02
CA VAL A 5 -2.26 -13.13 -12.03
C VAL A 5 -2.77 -12.24 -13.17
N GLU A 6 -3.71 -12.76 -13.96
CA GLU A 6 -4.32 -11.99 -15.04
C GLU A 6 -5.63 -11.37 -14.57
N ASN A 7 -5.79 -10.07 -14.79
CA ASN A 7 -7.05 -9.36 -14.54
C ASN A 7 -7.33 -8.34 -15.65
N ALA A 8 -8.45 -8.48 -16.34
CA ALA A 8 -8.90 -7.58 -17.41
C ALA A 8 -7.81 -7.24 -18.47
N GLY A 9 -7.00 -8.26 -18.85
CA GLY A 9 -5.90 -8.11 -19.79
C GLY A 9 -4.63 -7.46 -19.22
N THR A 10 -4.58 -7.22 -17.91
CA THR A 10 -3.40 -6.73 -17.21
C THR A 10 -2.74 -7.89 -16.47
N THR A 11 -1.45 -8.11 -16.71
CA THR A 11 -0.64 -9.11 -16.00
C THR A 11 -0.10 -8.51 -14.71
N ILE A 12 -0.48 -9.05 -13.57
CA ILE A 12 -0.06 -8.63 -12.23
C ILE A 12 1.07 -9.54 -11.75
N ALA A 13 2.26 -9.00 -11.59
CA ALA A 13 3.41 -9.72 -11.07
C ALA A 13 3.33 -9.84 -9.55
N CYS A 14 3.52 -11.05 -9.05
CA CYS A 14 3.43 -11.42 -7.65
C CYS A 14 4.67 -12.16 -7.20
N ARG A 15 5.09 -11.92 -5.96
CA ARG A 15 6.16 -12.64 -5.29
C ARG A 15 5.67 -13.23 -3.98
N GLU A 16 5.80 -14.54 -3.82
CA GLU A 16 5.47 -15.23 -2.58
C GLU A 16 6.73 -15.54 -1.77
N TYR A 17 6.66 -15.18 -0.50
CA TYR A 17 7.63 -15.50 0.54
C TYR A 17 6.98 -16.52 1.49
N ALA A 18 7.58 -17.70 1.58
CA ALA A 18 7.12 -18.77 2.46
C ALA A 18 8.34 -19.44 3.10
N GLY A 19 8.33 -19.54 4.41
CA GLY A 19 9.36 -20.26 5.16
C GLY A 19 9.20 -21.78 5.03
N PRO A 20 10.17 -22.56 5.52
CA PRO A 20 10.18 -24.03 5.36
C PRO A 20 8.99 -24.72 6.07
N ASP A 21 8.45 -24.10 7.12
CA ASP A 21 7.35 -24.66 7.91
C ASP A 21 5.96 -24.15 7.45
N VAL A 22 5.92 -23.32 6.40
CA VAL A 22 4.69 -22.75 5.85
C VAL A 22 4.15 -23.66 4.74
N SER A 23 2.88 -24.04 4.86
CA SER A 23 2.17 -24.89 3.90
C SER A 23 1.17 -24.09 3.05
N PRO A 24 0.60 -24.67 2.00
CA PRO A 24 -0.48 -24.01 1.24
C PRO A 24 -1.70 -23.62 2.08
N ASP A 25 -1.94 -24.34 3.19
CA ASP A 25 -3.06 -24.07 4.11
C ASP A 25 -2.73 -22.97 5.14
N THR A 26 -1.48 -22.51 5.20
CA THR A 26 -1.09 -21.40 6.08
C THR A 26 -1.77 -20.11 5.61
N PRO A 27 -2.30 -19.29 6.55
CA PRO A 27 -2.96 -18.02 6.19
C PRO A 27 -2.08 -17.14 5.31
N ALA A 28 -2.66 -16.63 4.23
CA ALA A 28 -1.97 -15.70 3.35
C ALA A 28 -2.04 -14.26 3.90
N LEU A 29 -0.98 -13.48 3.62
CA LEU A 29 -0.90 -12.05 3.86
C LEU A 29 -0.52 -11.35 2.55
N VAL A 30 -1.48 -10.63 1.96
CA VAL A 30 -1.26 -9.87 0.73
C VAL A 30 -0.82 -8.46 1.07
N CYS A 31 0.33 -8.05 0.53
CA CYS A 31 0.94 -6.74 0.74
C CYS A 31 0.66 -5.80 -0.43
N VAL A 32 0.10 -4.61 -0.15
CA VAL A 32 -0.31 -3.60 -1.14
C VAL A 32 0.56 -2.37 -1.00
N HIS A 33 1.46 -2.15 -1.96
CA HIS A 33 2.44 -1.06 -1.89
C HIS A 33 1.85 0.32 -2.19
N GLY A 34 2.56 1.36 -1.72
CA GLY A 34 2.20 2.76 -1.89
C GLY A 34 2.59 3.35 -3.25
N ALA A 35 2.61 4.68 -3.32
CA ALA A 35 3.05 5.43 -4.49
C ALA A 35 4.57 5.30 -4.69
N CYS A 36 5.02 5.35 -5.94
CA CYS A 36 6.43 5.43 -6.34
C CYS A 36 7.31 4.22 -5.99
N VAL A 37 6.74 3.17 -5.43
CA VAL A 37 7.42 1.91 -5.09
C VAL A 37 6.76 0.73 -5.80
N ASP A 38 7.24 -0.48 -5.58
CA ASP A 38 6.66 -1.74 -6.04
C ASP A 38 6.67 -2.77 -4.90
N GLY A 39 6.34 -4.02 -5.19
CA GLY A 39 6.27 -5.10 -4.20
C GLY A 39 7.57 -5.31 -3.42
N THR A 40 8.74 -4.93 -3.98
CA THR A 40 10.02 -5.04 -3.29
C THR A 40 10.12 -4.16 -2.04
N PHE A 41 9.25 -3.16 -1.90
CA PHE A 41 9.11 -2.38 -0.67
C PHE A 41 8.90 -3.26 0.56
N PHE A 42 8.29 -4.42 0.38
CA PHE A 42 7.99 -5.35 1.47
C PHE A 42 9.03 -6.47 1.65
N ASP A 43 10.11 -6.54 0.84
CA ASP A 43 11.06 -7.66 0.88
C ASP A 43 11.56 -7.98 2.31
N GLY A 44 11.99 -6.97 3.04
CA GLY A 44 12.51 -7.14 4.40
C GLY A 44 11.47 -7.68 5.38
N ILE A 45 10.30 -7.03 5.44
CA ILE A 45 9.22 -7.43 6.35
C ILE A 45 8.59 -8.77 5.92
N ALA A 46 8.52 -9.04 4.60
CA ALA A 46 8.00 -10.31 4.09
C ALA A 46 8.91 -11.49 4.49
N CYS A 47 10.23 -11.32 4.44
CA CYS A 47 11.17 -12.33 4.94
C CYS A 47 10.93 -12.65 6.44
N GLU A 48 10.68 -11.63 7.27
CA GLU A 48 10.41 -11.82 8.70
C GLU A 48 9.05 -12.49 8.96
N LEU A 49 8.02 -12.14 8.19
CA LEU A 49 6.66 -12.67 8.34
C LEU A 49 6.49 -14.05 7.69
N SER A 50 7.35 -14.42 6.74
CA SER A 50 7.28 -15.69 6.00
C SER A 50 7.40 -16.92 6.87
N ARG A 51 7.80 -16.79 8.15
CA ARG A 51 7.83 -17.88 9.13
C ARG A 51 6.43 -18.29 9.61
N ASN A 52 5.46 -17.35 9.54
CA ASN A 52 4.12 -17.53 10.08
C ASN A 52 3.03 -17.45 9.01
N TYR A 53 3.33 -16.80 7.89
CA TYR A 53 2.37 -16.51 6.82
C TYR A 53 2.95 -16.86 5.45
N ARG A 54 2.08 -17.19 4.51
CA ARG A 54 2.37 -17.06 3.08
C ARG A 54 2.27 -15.58 2.72
N VAL A 55 3.40 -14.89 2.58
CA VAL A 55 3.38 -13.44 2.31
C VAL A 55 3.46 -13.22 0.81
N ILE A 56 2.48 -12.53 0.26
CA ILE A 56 2.41 -12.21 -1.17
C ILE A 56 2.57 -10.70 -1.34
N ALA A 57 3.70 -10.26 -1.90
CA ALA A 57 3.89 -8.90 -2.36
C ALA A 57 3.65 -8.85 -3.87
N TYR A 58 2.68 -8.06 -4.32
CA TYR A 58 2.43 -7.89 -5.75
C TYR A 58 2.79 -6.48 -6.20
N ASP A 59 3.14 -6.34 -7.47
CA ASP A 59 3.34 -5.07 -8.13
C ASP A 59 1.99 -4.57 -8.67
N ARG A 60 1.54 -3.38 -8.25
CA ARG A 60 0.31 -2.80 -8.80
C ARG A 60 0.48 -2.53 -10.30
N ARG A 61 -0.61 -2.50 -11.06
CA ARG A 61 -0.59 -2.23 -12.51
C ARG A 61 0.30 -1.04 -12.88
N GLY A 62 1.13 -1.19 -13.90
CA GLY A 62 2.12 -0.19 -14.34
C GLY A 62 3.34 -0.03 -13.46
N CYS A 63 3.48 -0.80 -12.37
CA CYS A 63 4.64 -0.77 -11.48
C CYS A 63 5.44 -2.07 -11.56
N GLY A 64 6.72 -2.01 -11.20
CA GLY A 64 7.58 -3.18 -11.07
C GLY A 64 7.59 -4.08 -12.30
N GLY A 65 7.22 -5.35 -12.10
CA GLY A 65 7.09 -6.37 -13.13
C GLY A 65 5.69 -6.50 -13.74
N SER A 66 4.68 -5.78 -13.18
CA SER A 66 3.32 -5.77 -13.74
C SER A 66 3.25 -5.00 -15.06
N SER A 67 2.36 -5.43 -15.94
CA SER A 67 2.11 -4.71 -17.19
C SER A 67 1.37 -3.39 -16.96
N ASP A 68 1.43 -2.51 -17.95
CA ASP A 68 0.53 -1.37 -18.02
C ASP A 68 -0.92 -1.86 -18.14
N ALA A 69 -1.86 -1.02 -17.72
CA ALA A 69 -3.28 -1.31 -17.87
C ALA A 69 -3.65 -1.47 -19.35
N ALA A 70 -4.18 -2.63 -19.73
CA ALA A 70 -4.52 -2.92 -21.12
C ALA A 70 -5.61 -1.98 -21.68
N ASP A 71 -6.51 -1.53 -20.82
CA ASP A 71 -7.59 -0.57 -21.14
C ASP A 71 -7.25 0.87 -20.79
N GLY A 72 -6.05 1.13 -20.29
CA GLY A 72 -5.61 2.44 -19.80
C GLY A 72 -6.23 2.86 -18.46
N SER A 73 -6.93 1.97 -17.75
CA SER A 73 -7.57 2.28 -16.47
C SER A 73 -6.61 2.11 -15.30
N TYR A 74 -6.41 3.19 -14.53
CA TYR A 74 -5.58 3.24 -13.32
C TYR A 74 -6.34 3.76 -12.10
N ASP A 75 -7.65 3.83 -12.17
CA ASP A 75 -8.46 4.25 -11.03
C ASP A 75 -8.44 3.21 -9.90
N LEU A 76 -8.94 3.60 -8.74
CA LEU A 76 -8.91 2.73 -7.55
C LEU A 76 -9.82 1.50 -7.71
N ALA A 77 -10.90 1.59 -8.50
CA ALA A 77 -11.77 0.44 -8.75
C ALA A 77 -11.04 -0.64 -9.56
N ALA A 78 -10.30 -0.25 -10.61
CA ALA A 78 -9.48 -1.18 -11.38
C ALA A 78 -8.36 -1.80 -10.54
N GLN A 79 -7.71 -1.01 -9.68
CA GLN A 79 -6.66 -1.50 -8.77
C GLN A 79 -7.23 -2.40 -7.65
N ALA A 80 -8.43 -2.12 -7.15
CA ALA A 80 -9.12 -2.99 -6.20
C ALA A 80 -9.51 -4.33 -6.85
N ALA A 81 -9.91 -4.32 -8.12
CA ALA A 81 -10.15 -5.55 -8.87
C ALA A 81 -8.86 -6.38 -9.07
N ASP A 82 -7.69 -5.75 -9.23
CA ASP A 82 -6.40 -6.47 -9.24
C ASP A 82 -6.14 -7.12 -7.88
N LEU A 83 -6.31 -6.38 -6.79
CA LEU A 83 -6.15 -6.92 -5.43
C LEU A 83 -7.12 -8.08 -5.20
N GLN A 84 -8.37 -7.96 -5.63
CA GLN A 84 -9.35 -9.05 -5.59
C GLN A 84 -8.82 -10.28 -6.33
N ALA A 85 -8.37 -10.14 -7.58
CA ALA A 85 -7.85 -11.24 -8.36
C ALA A 85 -6.65 -11.93 -7.70
N VAL A 86 -5.74 -11.16 -7.09
CA VAL A 86 -4.61 -11.71 -6.32
C VAL A 86 -5.11 -12.48 -5.10
N ILE A 87 -6.05 -11.94 -4.33
CA ILE A 87 -6.62 -12.60 -3.15
C ILE A 87 -7.33 -13.90 -3.54
N GLU A 88 -8.14 -13.89 -4.58
CA GLU A 88 -8.84 -15.08 -5.07
C GLU A 88 -7.85 -16.17 -5.55
N HIS A 89 -6.76 -15.75 -6.21
CA HIS A 89 -5.72 -16.68 -6.67
C HIS A 89 -5.01 -17.39 -5.52
N VAL A 90 -4.72 -16.67 -4.41
CA VAL A 90 -3.98 -17.26 -3.28
C VAL A 90 -4.88 -17.94 -2.25
N GLY A 91 -6.19 -17.79 -2.36
CA GLY A 91 -7.20 -18.41 -1.50
C GLY A 91 -7.81 -17.44 -0.49
N ALA A 92 -9.01 -16.95 -0.80
CA ALA A 92 -9.80 -16.07 0.08
C ALA A 92 -10.47 -16.86 1.25
N PRO A 93 -10.73 -16.21 2.42
CA PRO A 93 -10.27 -14.85 2.76
C PRO A 93 -8.81 -14.78 3.17
N THR A 94 -8.12 -13.66 2.88
CA THR A 94 -6.72 -13.43 3.25
C THR A 94 -6.55 -12.27 4.23
N ASN A 95 -5.36 -12.17 4.84
CA ASN A 95 -4.96 -10.95 5.52
C ASN A 95 -4.39 -9.94 4.52
N VAL A 96 -4.52 -8.64 4.81
CA VAL A 96 -4.00 -7.56 3.97
C VAL A 96 -3.13 -6.61 4.80
N LEU A 97 -1.93 -6.29 4.30
CA LEU A 97 -1.08 -5.22 4.79
C LEU A 97 -0.92 -4.18 3.70
N ALA A 98 -1.55 -3.01 3.87
CA ALA A 98 -1.50 -1.95 2.88
C ALA A 98 -0.70 -0.74 3.39
N HIS A 99 0.08 -0.12 2.49
CA HIS A 99 0.93 1.03 2.79
C HIS A 99 0.53 2.25 1.96
N SER A 100 0.41 3.42 2.61
CA SER A 100 0.26 4.72 1.94
C SER A 100 -0.87 4.72 0.89
N ALA A 101 -0.59 5.03 -0.38
CA ALA A 101 -1.57 4.96 -1.47
C ALA A 101 -2.19 3.57 -1.65
N GLY A 102 -1.49 2.49 -1.31
CA GLY A 102 -2.04 1.14 -1.32
C GLY A 102 -3.20 0.93 -0.35
N THR A 103 -3.29 1.76 0.69
CA THR A 103 -4.42 1.74 1.63
C THR A 103 -5.73 2.17 0.97
N LEU A 104 -5.67 3.07 -0.03
CA LEU A 104 -6.84 3.50 -0.80
C LEU A 104 -7.37 2.34 -1.66
N VAL A 105 -6.47 1.52 -2.20
CA VAL A 105 -6.84 0.31 -2.95
C VAL A 105 -7.57 -0.69 -2.03
N ALA A 106 -7.04 -0.90 -0.80
CA ALA A 106 -7.68 -1.76 0.18
C ALA A 106 -9.05 -1.20 0.64
N LEU A 107 -9.14 0.11 0.87
CA LEU A 107 -10.41 0.76 1.23
C LEU A 107 -11.46 0.64 0.12
N GLU A 108 -11.04 0.74 -1.14
CA GLU A 108 -11.95 0.51 -2.28
C GLU A 108 -12.39 -0.95 -2.36
N LEU A 109 -11.52 -1.92 -2.08
CA LEU A 109 -11.90 -3.34 -1.99
C LEU A 109 -12.92 -3.57 -0.87
N PHE A 110 -12.77 -2.92 0.30
CA PHE A 110 -13.77 -3.05 1.38
C PHE A 110 -15.13 -2.48 0.99
N ARG A 111 -15.17 -1.52 0.06
CA ARG A 111 -16.43 -0.99 -0.47
C ARG A 111 -17.17 -2.01 -1.33
N THR A 112 -16.45 -2.86 -2.08
CA THR A 112 -17.03 -3.80 -3.05
C THR A 112 -17.11 -5.22 -2.51
N GLU A 113 -16.00 -5.77 -2.03
CA GLU A 113 -15.81 -7.19 -1.69
C GLU A 113 -15.19 -7.41 -0.29
N PRO A 114 -15.78 -6.84 0.78
CA PRO A 114 -15.16 -6.90 2.11
C PRO A 114 -14.98 -8.33 2.65
N HIS A 115 -15.76 -9.28 2.16
CA HIS A 115 -15.70 -10.68 2.59
C HIS A 115 -14.42 -11.41 2.17
N LEU A 116 -13.67 -10.87 1.23
CA LEU A 116 -12.40 -11.45 0.76
C LEU A 116 -11.24 -11.22 1.75
N VAL A 117 -11.43 -10.31 2.72
CA VAL A 117 -10.37 -9.95 3.66
C VAL A 117 -10.73 -10.44 5.07
N ALA A 118 -9.88 -11.29 5.63
CA ALA A 118 -10.02 -11.78 6.98
C ALA A 118 -9.64 -10.70 8.01
N ARG A 119 -8.46 -10.12 7.85
CA ARG A 119 -7.94 -9.02 8.67
C ARG A 119 -7.10 -8.08 7.82
N ALA A 120 -7.12 -6.79 8.16
CA ALA A 120 -6.29 -5.80 7.47
C ALA A 120 -5.56 -4.88 8.45
N ILE A 121 -4.36 -4.47 8.04
CA ILE A 121 -3.56 -3.42 8.67
C ILE A 121 -3.30 -2.35 7.63
N LEU A 122 -3.63 -1.10 7.94
CA LEU A 122 -3.40 0.05 7.07
C LEU A 122 -2.28 0.91 7.66
N HIS A 123 -1.14 1.00 6.98
CA HIS A 123 -0.01 1.81 7.41
C HIS A 123 -0.05 3.19 6.74
N GLU A 124 -0.21 4.21 7.57
CA GLU A 124 -0.27 5.63 7.18
C GLU A 124 -1.14 5.87 5.94
N PRO A 125 -2.46 5.69 6.06
CA PRO A 125 -3.38 5.88 4.96
C PRO A 125 -3.21 7.23 4.27
N ALA A 126 -3.26 7.23 2.93
CA ALA A 126 -3.07 8.44 2.13
C ALA A 126 -4.31 9.34 2.14
N VAL A 127 -4.79 9.69 3.35
CA VAL A 127 -5.95 10.55 3.58
C VAL A 127 -5.60 11.74 4.46
N SER A 128 -6.37 12.81 4.33
CA SER A 128 -6.30 13.99 5.19
C SER A 128 -7.02 13.77 6.53
N ALA A 129 -6.95 14.76 7.41
CA ALA A 129 -7.69 14.75 8.68
C ALA A 129 -9.22 14.69 8.49
N GLU A 130 -9.72 15.14 7.35
CA GLU A 130 -11.14 15.07 6.97
C GLU A 130 -11.54 13.68 6.41
N GLY A 131 -10.60 12.75 6.35
CA GLY A 131 -10.84 11.40 5.89
C GLY A 131 -11.07 11.26 4.38
N VAL A 132 -10.57 12.21 3.60
CA VAL A 132 -10.55 12.16 2.13
C VAL A 132 -9.12 12.22 1.64
N GLY A 133 -8.88 11.98 0.36
CA GLY A 133 -7.53 12.09 -0.22
C GLY A 133 -6.84 13.41 0.17
N MET A 134 -5.52 13.40 0.20
CA MET A 134 -4.69 14.50 0.75
C MET A 134 -4.79 15.83 0.00
N GLY A 135 -5.61 15.92 -1.03
CA GLY A 135 -5.76 17.08 -1.91
C GLY A 135 -4.71 17.13 -3.02
N ALA A 136 -5.17 17.26 -4.26
CA ALA A 136 -4.28 17.41 -5.39
C ALA A 136 -3.75 18.85 -5.45
N ALA A 137 -2.41 19.02 -5.43
CA ALA A 137 -1.79 20.33 -5.61
C ALA A 137 -1.99 20.80 -7.06
N PRO A 138 -2.66 21.95 -7.31
CA PRO A 138 -2.94 22.43 -8.67
C PRO A 138 -1.69 22.54 -9.53
N VAL A 139 -0.58 23.00 -8.96
CA VAL A 139 0.71 23.13 -9.66
C VAL A 139 1.23 21.78 -10.19
N LEU A 140 0.97 20.67 -9.47
CA LEU A 140 1.37 19.35 -9.93
C LEU A 140 0.45 18.86 -11.05
N LEU A 141 -0.85 19.10 -10.93
CA LEU A 141 -1.82 18.76 -11.99
C LEU A 141 -1.51 19.52 -13.29
N ASP A 142 -1.22 20.83 -13.20
CA ASP A 142 -0.82 21.63 -14.36
C ASP A 142 0.47 21.11 -15.01
N MET A 143 1.45 20.69 -14.20
CA MET A 143 2.68 20.07 -14.72
C MET A 143 2.42 18.76 -15.42
N ILE A 144 1.57 17.90 -14.84
CA ILE A 144 1.17 16.62 -15.42
C ILE A 144 0.48 16.85 -16.77
N ALA A 145 -0.51 17.74 -16.80
CA ALA A 145 -1.23 18.10 -18.02
C ALA A 145 -0.33 18.68 -19.12
N ALA A 146 0.74 19.39 -18.73
CA ALA A 146 1.76 19.93 -19.64
C ALA A 146 2.83 18.89 -20.02
N GLY A 147 2.68 17.60 -19.68
CA GLY A 147 3.64 16.52 -19.96
C GLY A 147 4.93 16.59 -19.13
N LYS A 148 5.01 17.46 -18.12
CA LYS A 148 6.20 17.66 -17.24
C LYS A 148 6.21 16.69 -16.05
N VAL A 149 5.80 15.43 -16.28
CA VAL A 149 5.60 14.40 -15.24
C VAL A 149 6.83 14.22 -14.33
N SER A 150 8.04 14.14 -14.91
CA SER A 150 9.26 13.98 -14.10
C SER A 150 9.59 15.17 -13.19
N ARG A 151 9.13 16.40 -13.55
CA ARG A 151 9.30 17.57 -12.69
C ARG A 151 8.26 17.55 -11.56
N ALA A 152 7.02 17.21 -11.88
CA ALA A 152 5.97 17.02 -10.89
C ALA A 152 6.36 15.95 -9.85
N LEU A 153 6.90 14.82 -10.32
CA LEU A 153 7.40 13.75 -9.44
C LEU A 153 8.49 14.24 -8.47
N ARG A 154 9.48 14.98 -8.96
CA ARG A 154 10.53 15.50 -8.07
C ARG A 154 9.99 16.43 -6.98
N LEU A 155 9.02 17.28 -7.31
CA LEU A 155 8.37 18.15 -6.32
C LEU A 155 7.54 17.34 -5.33
N PHE A 156 6.80 16.35 -5.81
CA PHE A 156 6.01 15.44 -4.97
C PHE A 156 6.90 14.68 -3.97
N LEU A 157 7.97 14.03 -4.45
CA LEU A 157 8.92 13.32 -3.59
C LEU A 157 9.60 14.24 -2.56
N GLY A 158 9.95 15.47 -2.97
CA GLY A 158 10.50 16.46 -2.05
C GLY A 158 9.52 16.90 -0.96
N ALA A 159 8.22 16.91 -1.26
CA ALA A 159 7.18 17.24 -0.28
C ALA A 159 6.82 16.07 0.65
N LEU A 160 7.01 14.83 0.21
CA LEU A 160 6.73 13.65 1.04
C LEU A 160 7.65 13.58 2.27
N GLY A 161 8.90 14.02 2.15
CA GLY A 161 9.86 14.14 3.25
C GLY A 161 9.90 12.91 4.15
N ASP A 162 10.56 11.85 3.73
CA ASP A 162 10.82 10.73 4.64
C ASP A 162 12.13 10.99 5.37
N LEU A 163 12.05 11.24 6.67
CA LEU A 163 13.17 11.77 7.47
C LEU A 163 13.55 10.81 8.60
N ASP A 164 13.57 9.50 8.35
CA ASP A 164 14.22 8.59 9.28
C ASP A 164 15.76 8.68 9.10
N PRO A 165 16.50 9.31 10.03
CA PRO A 165 17.95 9.47 9.90
C PRO A 165 18.71 8.14 9.99
N GLU A 166 18.08 7.08 10.44
CA GLU A 166 18.65 5.74 10.55
C GLU A 166 18.13 4.79 9.47
N ALA A 167 17.36 5.30 8.49
CA ALA A 167 16.90 4.48 7.37
C ALA A 167 18.10 4.01 6.54
N PRO A 168 18.07 2.79 6.01
CA PRO A 168 19.07 2.34 5.04
C PRO A 168 19.08 3.26 3.82
N GLY A 169 20.26 3.57 3.32
CA GLY A 169 20.40 4.40 2.12
C GLY A 169 19.72 3.75 0.91
N THR A 170 19.16 4.55 0.03
CA THR A 170 18.57 4.10 -1.23
C THR A 170 19.68 3.69 -2.22
N THR A 171 19.63 2.47 -2.72
CA THR A 171 20.54 2.00 -3.78
C THR A 171 20.18 2.66 -5.13
N GLU A 172 21.13 2.65 -6.08
CA GLU A 172 20.89 3.16 -7.44
C GLU A 172 19.74 2.41 -8.14
N ALA A 173 19.64 1.10 -7.92
CA ALA A 173 18.56 0.28 -8.48
C ALA A 173 17.19 0.70 -7.92
N GLU A 174 17.07 0.86 -6.61
CA GLU A 174 15.84 1.33 -5.95
C GLU A 174 15.46 2.75 -6.42
N ALA A 175 16.43 3.66 -6.56
CA ALA A 175 16.17 4.99 -7.08
C ALA A 175 15.64 4.97 -8.53
N LYS A 176 16.18 4.08 -9.37
CA LYS A 176 15.72 3.91 -10.75
C LYS A 176 14.29 3.33 -10.80
N HIS A 177 13.99 2.34 -9.96
CA HIS A 177 12.63 1.77 -9.82
C HIS A 177 11.65 2.84 -9.32
N ALA A 178 12.00 3.58 -8.29
CA ALA A 178 11.17 4.65 -7.75
C ALA A 178 10.86 5.74 -8.79
N LEU A 179 11.83 6.09 -9.65
CA LEU A 179 11.59 7.05 -10.73
C LEU A 179 10.64 6.50 -11.81
N ARG A 180 10.73 5.21 -12.15
CA ARG A 180 9.83 4.57 -13.12
C ARG A 180 8.41 4.50 -12.56
N ASN A 181 8.26 3.90 -11.38
CA ASN A 181 6.97 3.71 -10.70
C ASN A 181 6.33 5.06 -10.36
N GLY A 182 7.14 6.05 -9.93
CA GLY A 182 6.67 7.39 -9.64
C GLY A 182 6.16 8.14 -10.86
N ARG A 183 6.72 7.91 -12.05
CA ARG A 183 6.17 8.47 -13.29
C ARG A 183 4.81 7.89 -13.62
N CYS A 184 4.63 6.57 -13.46
CA CYS A 184 3.34 5.90 -13.63
C CYS A 184 2.31 6.48 -12.66
N PHE A 185 2.63 6.55 -11.36
CA PHE A 185 1.78 7.14 -10.34
C PHE A 185 1.37 8.58 -10.67
N MET A 186 2.33 9.45 -10.98
CA MET A 186 2.03 10.87 -11.29
C MET A 186 1.19 11.03 -12.53
N ALA A 187 1.43 10.23 -13.57
CA ALA A 187 0.70 10.35 -14.83
C ALA A 187 -0.74 9.82 -14.75
N ASN A 188 -0.95 8.75 -13.99
CA ASN A 188 -2.16 7.95 -14.09
C ASN A 188 -3.00 7.92 -12.80
N GLU A 189 -2.38 8.06 -11.63
CA GLU A 189 -3.04 7.83 -10.35
C GLU A 189 -3.14 9.08 -9.46
N TYR A 190 -2.20 10.03 -9.58
CA TYR A 190 -2.08 11.15 -8.63
C TYR A 190 -3.39 11.91 -8.43
N GLY A 191 -4.05 12.29 -9.52
CA GLY A 191 -5.29 13.08 -9.45
C GLY A 191 -6.40 12.32 -8.70
N THR A 192 -6.63 11.08 -9.06
CA THR A 192 -7.69 10.24 -8.46
C THR A 192 -7.41 9.90 -7.00
N ASN A 193 -6.17 9.55 -6.66
CA ASN A 193 -5.80 9.20 -5.29
C ASN A 193 -5.90 10.41 -4.35
N MET A 194 -5.49 11.59 -4.82
CA MET A 194 -5.52 12.81 -4.00
C MET A 194 -6.92 13.37 -3.75
N THR A 195 -7.92 12.93 -4.51
CA THR A 195 -9.31 13.38 -4.38
C THR A 195 -10.26 12.26 -3.96
N TYR A 196 -9.75 11.05 -3.72
CA TYR A 196 -10.57 9.91 -3.32
C TYR A 196 -11.26 10.13 -1.97
N ALA A 197 -12.53 9.76 -1.90
CA ALA A 197 -13.32 9.77 -0.67
C ALA A 197 -13.71 8.32 -0.33
N PRO A 198 -13.05 7.68 0.65
CA PRO A 198 -13.38 6.34 1.08
C PRO A 198 -14.82 6.24 1.63
N ASP A 199 -15.47 5.11 1.39
CA ASP A 199 -16.71 4.76 2.08
C ASP A 199 -16.36 4.19 3.49
N TRP A 200 -16.14 5.11 4.43
CA TRP A 200 -15.73 4.75 5.79
C TRP A 200 -16.78 3.92 6.52
N GLU A 201 -18.07 4.17 6.26
CA GLU A 201 -19.16 3.42 6.89
C GLU A 201 -19.10 1.96 6.47
N ARG A 202 -18.95 1.70 5.19
CA ARG A 202 -18.87 0.33 4.66
C ARG A 202 -17.56 -0.37 5.07
N ALA A 203 -16.45 0.35 5.05
CA ALA A 203 -15.16 -0.17 5.52
C ALA A 203 -15.22 -0.55 7.00
N ARG A 204 -15.80 0.29 7.86
CA ARG A 204 -16.02 0.01 9.28
C ARG A 204 -16.98 -1.17 9.50
N ALA A 205 -18.07 -1.22 8.73
CA ALA A 205 -19.07 -2.29 8.85
C ALA A 205 -18.48 -3.65 8.48
N SER A 206 -17.46 -3.73 7.63
CA SER A 206 -16.77 -4.97 7.27
C SER A 206 -16.06 -5.62 8.46
N LYS A 207 -15.62 -4.81 9.44
CA LYS A 207 -14.76 -5.20 10.59
C LYS A 207 -13.44 -5.87 10.18
N ALA A 208 -13.06 -5.78 8.91
CA ALA A 208 -11.82 -6.36 8.41
C ALA A 208 -10.59 -5.61 8.92
N VAL A 209 -10.66 -4.26 9.09
CA VAL A 209 -9.50 -3.47 9.53
C VAL A 209 -9.28 -3.65 11.02
N SER A 210 -8.20 -4.34 11.36
CA SER A 210 -7.81 -4.62 12.76
C SER A 210 -7.00 -3.48 13.38
N ALA A 211 -6.16 -2.81 12.58
CA ALA A 211 -5.35 -1.68 13.05
C ALA A 211 -4.97 -0.72 11.92
N VAL A 212 -4.73 0.52 12.32
CA VAL A 212 -4.03 1.54 11.53
C VAL A 212 -2.67 1.78 12.20
N PHE A 213 -1.59 1.73 11.40
CA PHE A 213 -0.23 1.95 11.87
C PHE A 213 0.23 3.39 11.59
N LEU A 214 0.92 3.98 12.57
CA LEU A 214 1.55 5.30 12.49
C LEU A 214 3.04 5.14 12.80
N GLY A 215 3.92 5.65 11.93
CA GLY A 215 5.35 5.74 12.24
C GLY A 215 5.61 6.73 13.39
N GLU A 216 6.47 6.39 14.34
CA GLU A 216 6.79 7.28 15.48
C GLU A 216 7.40 8.62 15.03
N LEU A 217 8.18 8.62 13.95
CA LEU A 217 8.76 9.82 13.36
C LEU A 217 7.78 10.59 12.46
N SER A 218 6.60 10.05 12.21
CA SER A 218 5.50 10.76 11.53
C SER A 218 4.63 11.56 12.50
N VAL A 219 4.82 11.40 13.81
CA VAL A 219 4.14 12.21 14.83
C VAL A 219 4.53 13.68 14.68
N GLY A 220 3.56 14.58 14.70
CA GLY A 220 3.76 16.01 14.45
C GLY A 220 3.80 16.41 12.97
N THR A 221 3.64 15.46 12.06
CA THR A 221 3.55 15.72 10.62
C THR A 221 2.08 15.69 10.13
N PRO A 222 1.78 16.18 8.92
CA PRO A 222 0.43 16.10 8.35
C PRO A 222 -0.12 14.66 8.24
N ARG A 223 0.76 13.65 8.15
CA ARG A 223 0.36 12.24 8.09
C ARG A 223 -0.28 11.74 9.39
N GLU A 224 0.16 12.25 10.54
CA GLU A 224 -0.43 11.87 11.83
C GLU A 224 -1.93 12.14 11.85
N ALA A 225 -2.35 13.32 11.44
CA ALA A 225 -3.76 13.72 11.48
C ALA A 225 -4.65 12.79 10.63
N GLY A 226 -4.25 12.49 9.40
CA GLY A 226 -4.98 11.56 8.52
C GLY A 226 -4.98 10.14 9.06
N THR A 227 -3.85 9.67 9.60
CA THR A 227 -3.73 8.31 10.17
C THR A 227 -4.63 8.13 11.39
N ARG A 228 -4.68 9.12 12.28
CA ARG A 228 -5.59 9.12 13.44
C ARG A 228 -7.05 9.16 13.02
N ALA A 229 -7.39 10.03 12.07
CA ALA A 229 -8.74 10.12 11.53
C ALA A 229 -9.18 8.78 10.92
N ALA A 230 -8.32 8.11 10.16
CA ALA A 230 -8.62 6.79 9.60
C ALA A 230 -8.92 5.76 10.70
N ALA A 231 -8.14 5.73 11.79
CA ALA A 231 -8.38 4.80 12.90
C ALA A 231 -9.72 5.10 13.59
N GLU A 232 -10.09 6.37 13.76
CA GLU A 232 -11.38 6.80 14.32
C GLU A 232 -12.55 6.43 13.40
N TYR A 233 -12.46 6.72 12.09
CA TYR A 233 -13.49 6.35 11.12
C TYR A 233 -13.74 4.84 11.06
N LEU A 234 -12.67 4.04 11.17
CA LEU A 234 -12.72 2.58 11.11
C LEU A 234 -13.07 1.92 12.45
N ASP A 235 -13.05 2.68 13.55
CA ASP A 235 -13.25 2.16 14.92
C ASP A 235 -12.30 0.98 15.21
N CYS A 236 -11.01 1.18 14.96
CA CYS A 236 -9.99 0.15 15.10
C CYS A 236 -8.76 0.65 15.89
N LEU A 237 -7.81 -0.25 16.14
CA LEU A 237 -6.61 0.09 16.90
C LEU A 237 -5.73 1.08 16.13
N LEU A 238 -5.22 2.11 16.82
CA LEU A 238 -4.08 2.90 16.36
C LEU A 238 -2.81 2.37 17.03
N VAL A 239 -1.86 1.92 16.22
CA VAL A 239 -0.59 1.36 16.71
C VAL A 239 0.56 2.21 16.20
N THR A 240 1.40 2.73 17.11
CA THR A 240 2.63 3.42 16.71
C THR A 240 3.74 2.39 16.54
N ILE A 241 4.44 2.45 15.41
CA ILE A 241 5.57 1.57 15.07
C ILE A 241 6.85 2.39 14.89
N PRO A 242 8.05 1.82 15.13
CA PRO A 242 9.31 2.51 14.89
C PRO A 242 9.49 2.93 13.44
N GLY A 243 10.16 4.06 13.22
CA GLY A 243 10.47 4.63 11.90
C GLY A 243 9.51 5.71 11.45
N ALA A 244 9.70 6.17 10.22
CA ALA A 244 8.89 7.17 9.53
C ALA A 244 7.90 6.50 8.56
N HIS A 245 7.50 7.23 7.50
CA HIS A 245 6.56 6.74 6.49
C HIS A 245 6.97 5.40 5.85
N ASN A 246 8.27 5.15 5.69
CA ASN A 246 8.79 3.89 5.17
C ASN A 246 9.15 2.87 6.27
N GLY A 247 8.63 3.03 7.50
CA GLY A 247 8.96 2.19 8.65
C GLY A 247 8.78 0.68 8.42
N LEU A 248 7.80 0.27 7.60
CA LEU A 248 7.63 -1.13 7.21
C LEU A 248 8.84 -1.70 6.44
N ARG A 249 9.50 -0.87 5.63
CA ARG A 249 10.72 -1.22 4.88
C ARG A 249 11.97 -1.06 5.74
N ASP A 250 12.07 0.07 6.44
CA ASP A 250 13.30 0.52 7.09
C ASP A 250 13.53 -0.16 8.46
N ARG A 251 12.46 -0.67 9.06
CA ARG A 251 12.45 -1.34 10.37
C ARG A 251 11.75 -2.72 10.29
N PRO A 252 12.16 -3.63 9.38
CA PRO A 252 11.37 -4.81 9.03
C PRO A 252 11.10 -5.74 10.21
N VAL A 253 12.08 -5.93 11.10
CA VAL A 253 11.93 -6.83 12.27
C VAL A 253 10.87 -6.30 13.24
N THR A 254 10.96 -5.03 13.61
CA THR A 254 10.01 -4.44 14.57
C THR A 254 8.63 -4.26 13.97
N ALA A 255 8.56 -3.90 12.69
CA ALA A 255 7.31 -3.83 11.95
C ALA A 255 6.64 -5.21 11.84
N ALA A 256 7.39 -6.27 11.56
CA ALA A 256 6.86 -7.64 11.50
C ALA A 256 6.32 -8.10 12.86
N ASN A 257 6.96 -7.75 13.98
CA ASN A 257 6.46 -8.05 15.30
C ASN A 257 5.10 -7.37 15.54
N ALA A 258 4.99 -6.08 15.20
CA ALA A 258 3.73 -5.34 15.34
C ALA A 258 2.61 -5.93 14.45
N VAL A 259 2.93 -6.38 13.23
CA VAL A 259 1.97 -7.06 12.34
C VAL A 259 1.48 -8.36 12.97
N ARG A 260 2.40 -9.22 13.48
CA ARG A 260 2.02 -10.46 14.18
C ARG A 260 1.13 -10.18 15.37
N ASP A 261 1.53 -9.24 16.23
CA ASP A 261 0.76 -8.88 17.44
C ASP A 261 -0.68 -8.47 17.13
N VAL A 262 -0.93 -7.87 15.97
CA VAL A 262 -2.28 -7.49 15.53
C VAL A 262 -3.03 -8.65 14.89
N LEU A 263 -2.38 -9.43 14.04
CA LEU A 263 -3.06 -10.50 13.29
C LEU A 263 -3.36 -11.75 14.13
N GLU A 264 -2.65 -11.94 15.25
CA GLU A 264 -2.80 -13.10 16.15
C GLU A 264 -3.76 -12.84 17.33
N ARG A 265 -4.29 -11.62 17.48
CA ARG A 265 -5.34 -11.28 18.48
C ARG A 265 -6.69 -11.82 18.07
#